data_161036c38337d28817ab0fdfe137f782
#
_entry.id   161036c38337d28817ab0fdfe137f782
#
_cell.length_a   1.000
_cell.length_b   1.000
_cell.length_c   1.000
_cell.angle_alpha   90.00
_cell.angle_beta   90.00
_cell.angle_gamma   90.00
#
_symmetry.space_group_name_H-M   'P 1'
#
loop_
_entity.id
_entity.type
_entity.pdbx_description
1 polymer ?
#
loop_
_entity_poly.entity_id
_entity_poly.type
_entity_poly.pdbx_seq_one_letter_code
_entity_poly.pdbx_strand_id
1 'polypeptide(L)'
;MTYQQPDVKGFYGKFGGQFVPETLMTAILELDQAYQEAKQDPGFQAELDALLKNYVGRETPLYFAKRLTQHIGGAKIYLKREDLNHTGAHKINNALGQVLLARRMGKKKVIAETGAGQHGVATATAAALFDMECTIYMGEEDVKRQALNVFRMELLGAKVEAVKDGSRVLKDAVNAALRAWVTNIEDTHYIMGSALGPAPFPEIVRDFQSVIGKESKRQFAEVSGGKLPDAVMACIGGGSNAIGMFYPFVNDTSVAM
;
A
#
# COMPACT_ATOMS: atom_id res chain seq x y z
N MET A 1 -0.38 21.62 17.34
CA MET A 1 -1.09 21.82 16.04
C MET A 1 -1.41 20.45 15.49
N THR A 2 -2.62 20.22 15.02
CA THR A 2 -2.98 18.94 14.38
C THR A 2 -2.34 18.89 12.99
N TYR A 3 -1.74 17.74 12.64
CA TYR A 3 -1.18 17.53 11.31
C TYR A 3 -2.28 17.57 10.23
N GLN A 4 -2.15 18.45 9.25
CA GLN A 4 -3.15 18.73 8.21
C GLN A 4 -2.51 18.65 6.81
N GLN A 5 -1.94 17.52 6.46
CA GLN A 5 -1.33 17.29 5.16
C GLN A 5 -1.95 16.06 4.48
N PRO A 6 -2.11 16.04 3.16
CA PRO A 6 -1.74 17.10 2.22
C PRO A 6 -2.70 18.32 2.26
N ASP A 7 -2.30 19.42 1.61
CA ASP A 7 -3.21 20.51 1.32
C ASP A 7 -4.21 20.15 0.19
N VAL A 8 -5.11 21.06 -0.13
CA VAL A 8 -6.15 20.84 -1.16
C VAL A 8 -5.61 20.63 -2.58
N LYS A 9 -4.32 20.88 -2.81
CA LYS A 9 -3.63 20.64 -4.08
C LYS A 9 -2.75 19.40 -4.05
N GLY A 10 -2.81 18.63 -2.97
CA GLY A 10 -2.03 17.40 -2.78
C GLY A 10 -0.57 17.63 -2.39
N PHE A 11 -0.22 18.82 -1.83
CA PHE A 11 1.14 19.09 -1.38
C PHE A 11 1.33 18.76 0.11
N TYR A 12 2.49 18.21 0.42
CA TYR A 12 3.06 18.01 1.76
C TYR A 12 4.19 19.03 1.95
N GLY A 13 3.84 20.27 2.31
CA GLY A 13 4.76 21.40 2.32
C GLY A 13 5.24 21.71 0.90
N LYS A 14 6.53 21.55 0.62
CA LYS A 14 7.12 21.77 -0.72
C LYS A 14 7.12 20.51 -1.64
N PHE A 15 6.63 19.38 -1.16
CA PHE A 15 6.61 18.11 -1.88
C PHE A 15 5.19 17.73 -2.27
N GLY A 16 5.05 16.88 -3.28
CA GLY A 16 3.75 16.39 -3.74
C GLY A 16 3.20 17.15 -4.94
N GLY A 17 1.87 17.25 -5.04
CA GLY A 17 1.15 17.83 -6.18
C GLY A 17 0.84 16.81 -7.27
N GLN A 18 0.28 17.31 -8.41
CA GLN A 18 -0.22 16.46 -9.51
C GLN A 18 0.60 16.69 -10.79
N PHE A 19 1.90 16.40 -10.74
CA PHE A 19 2.80 16.56 -11.88
C PHE A 19 2.77 15.32 -12.75
N VAL A 20 1.87 15.27 -13.72
CA VAL A 20 1.70 14.19 -14.70
C VAL A 20 1.55 14.76 -16.11
N PRO A 21 1.79 13.95 -17.18
CA PRO A 21 1.40 14.33 -18.52
C PRO A 21 -0.09 14.69 -18.58
N GLU A 22 -0.45 15.68 -19.41
CA GLU A 22 -1.83 16.14 -19.55
C GLU A 22 -2.81 15.00 -19.89
N THR A 23 -2.35 14.02 -20.65
CA THR A 23 -3.10 12.80 -20.99
C THR A 23 -3.53 11.95 -19.80
N LEU A 24 -2.84 12.04 -18.66
CA LEU A 24 -3.20 11.35 -17.41
C LEU A 24 -4.07 12.20 -16.47
N MET A 25 -4.19 13.50 -16.70
CA MET A 25 -4.86 14.39 -15.75
C MET A 25 -6.31 13.97 -15.51
N THR A 26 -7.04 13.60 -16.58
CA THR A 26 -8.43 13.13 -16.44
C THR A 26 -8.54 11.91 -15.51
N ALA A 27 -7.66 10.93 -15.67
CA ALA A 27 -7.65 9.73 -14.82
C ALA A 27 -7.28 10.05 -13.36
N ILE A 28 -6.38 11.00 -13.13
CA ILE A 28 -6.01 11.46 -11.79
C ILE A 28 -7.18 12.20 -11.10
N LEU A 29 -7.88 13.06 -11.83
CA LEU A 29 -9.06 13.78 -11.28
C LEU A 29 -10.22 12.82 -11.00
N GLU A 30 -10.48 11.85 -11.89
CA GLU A 30 -11.46 10.78 -11.68
C GLU A 30 -11.13 9.98 -10.40
N LEU A 31 -9.86 9.60 -10.25
CA LEU A 31 -9.39 8.87 -9.07
C LEU A 31 -9.56 9.70 -7.79
N ASP A 32 -9.18 10.97 -7.81
CA ASP A 32 -9.29 11.84 -6.63
C ASP A 32 -10.76 11.98 -6.20
N GLN A 33 -11.66 12.27 -7.14
CA GLN A 33 -13.09 12.36 -6.85
C GLN A 33 -13.61 11.04 -6.26
N ALA A 34 -13.37 9.91 -6.92
CA ALA A 34 -13.83 8.60 -6.46
C ALA A 34 -13.28 8.25 -5.07
N TYR A 35 -12.04 8.61 -4.79
CA TYR A 35 -11.42 8.39 -3.50
C TYR A 35 -12.03 9.26 -2.40
N GLN A 36 -12.27 10.56 -2.64
CA GLN A 36 -12.93 11.44 -1.67
C GLN A 36 -14.37 10.98 -1.36
N GLU A 37 -15.11 10.48 -2.37
CA GLU A 37 -16.42 9.88 -2.18
C GLU A 37 -16.32 8.59 -1.34
N ALA A 38 -15.40 7.68 -1.67
CA ALA A 38 -15.20 6.42 -0.95
C ALA A 38 -14.78 6.62 0.52
N LYS A 39 -14.02 7.68 0.83
CA LYS A 39 -13.67 8.04 2.22
C LYS A 39 -14.89 8.34 3.08
N GLN A 40 -15.95 8.87 2.48
CA GLN A 40 -17.18 9.28 3.17
C GLN A 40 -18.30 8.25 3.04
N ASP A 41 -18.13 7.22 2.19
CA ASP A 41 -19.13 6.17 1.99
C ASP A 41 -19.03 5.08 3.08
N PRO A 42 -20.00 5.00 4.02
CA PRO A 42 -19.99 3.94 5.03
C PRO A 42 -20.05 2.53 4.42
N GLY A 43 -20.65 2.37 3.23
CA GLY A 43 -20.72 1.10 2.53
C GLY A 43 -19.34 0.65 2.03
N PHE A 44 -18.55 1.57 1.49
CA PHE A 44 -17.16 1.29 1.10
C PHE A 44 -16.31 0.90 2.32
N GLN A 45 -16.40 1.67 3.40
CA GLN A 45 -15.62 1.42 4.61
C GLN A 45 -16.00 0.06 5.23
N ALA A 46 -17.28 -0.25 5.33
CA ALA A 46 -17.75 -1.54 5.87
C ALA A 46 -17.30 -2.74 5.01
N GLU A 47 -17.32 -2.61 3.67
CA GLU A 47 -16.85 -3.65 2.75
C GLU A 47 -15.31 -3.84 2.90
N LEU A 48 -14.55 -2.74 2.96
CA LEU A 48 -13.10 -2.79 3.16
C LEU A 48 -12.75 -3.43 4.51
N ASP A 49 -13.40 -3.02 5.59
CA ASP A 49 -13.18 -3.58 6.94
C ASP A 49 -13.50 -5.08 6.98
N ALA A 50 -14.60 -5.50 6.36
CA ALA A 50 -14.96 -6.92 6.27
C ALA A 50 -13.90 -7.72 5.50
N LEU A 51 -13.36 -7.19 4.42
CA LEU A 51 -12.29 -7.82 3.63
C LEU A 51 -10.96 -7.85 4.41
N LEU A 52 -10.60 -6.78 5.06
CA LEU A 52 -9.41 -6.74 5.91
C LEU A 52 -9.49 -7.78 7.03
N LYS A 53 -10.65 -7.93 7.65
CA LYS A 53 -10.87 -8.91 8.73
C LYS A 53 -10.91 -10.34 8.21
N ASN A 54 -11.75 -10.64 7.20
CA ASN A 54 -12.11 -12.00 6.84
C ASN A 54 -11.23 -12.59 5.73
N TYR A 55 -10.61 -11.74 4.90
CA TYR A 55 -9.77 -12.17 3.78
C TYR A 55 -8.28 -11.93 4.05
N VAL A 56 -7.92 -10.76 4.55
CA VAL A 56 -6.51 -10.45 4.89
C VAL A 56 -6.09 -11.09 6.21
N GLY A 57 -7.03 -11.33 7.12
CA GLY A 57 -6.76 -11.96 8.42
C GLY A 57 -6.34 -10.97 9.51
N ARG A 58 -6.76 -9.69 9.36
CA ARG A 58 -6.51 -8.70 10.42
C ARG A 58 -7.41 -8.97 11.64
N GLU A 59 -6.97 -8.62 12.83
CA GLU A 59 -5.79 -7.78 13.13
C GLU A 59 -4.54 -8.65 13.24
N THR A 60 -3.41 -8.14 12.70
CA THR A 60 -2.13 -8.82 12.92
C THR A 60 -1.67 -8.65 14.38
N PRO A 61 -1.02 -9.67 14.97
CA PRO A 61 -0.58 -9.58 16.35
C PRO A 61 0.49 -8.51 16.58
N LEU A 62 0.44 -7.90 17.77
CA LEU A 62 1.57 -7.16 18.35
C LEU A 62 2.35 -8.13 19.26
N TYR A 63 3.47 -8.64 18.78
CA TYR A 63 4.25 -9.69 19.45
C TYR A 63 5.36 -9.11 20.32
N PHE A 64 5.36 -9.44 21.63
CA PHE A 64 6.48 -9.10 22.51
C PHE A 64 7.69 -9.99 22.23
N ALA A 65 8.75 -9.41 21.69
CA ALA A 65 9.98 -10.10 21.32
C ALA A 65 10.89 -10.31 22.54
N LYS A 66 10.47 -11.18 23.47
CA LYS A 66 11.11 -11.40 24.79
C LYS A 66 12.60 -11.69 24.69
N ARG A 67 12.99 -12.63 23.82
CA ARG A 67 14.42 -13.01 23.69
C ARG A 67 15.26 -11.87 23.11
N LEU A 68 14.74 -11.13 22.12
CA LEU A 68 15.42 -9.99 21.53
C LEU A 68 15.57 -8.86 22.56
N THR A 69 14.50 -8.56 23.30
CA THR A 69 14.51 -7.60 24.41
C THR A 69 15.59 -7.96 25.45
N GLN A 70 15.69 -9.22 25.85
CA GLN A 70 16.70 -9.68 26.81
C GLN A 70 18.11 -9.62 26.25
N HIS A 71 18.29 -9.95 24.98
CA HIS A 71 19.61 -9.96 24.32
C HIS A 71 20.20 -8.55 24.17
N ILE A 72 19.36 -7.57 23.78
CA ILE A 72 19.80 -6.19 23.59
C ILE A 72 19.98 -5.49 24.93
N GLY A 73 19.14 -5.77 25.92
CA GLY A 73 19.13 -5.11 27.22
C GLY A 73 18.76 -3.63 27.12
N GLY A 74 17.63 -3.22 27.69
CA GLY A 74 17.14 -1.84 27.61
C GLY A 74 15.66 -1.77 27.23
N ALA A 75 15.34 -1.30 26.01
CA ALA A 75 13.96 -1.13 25.58
C ALA A 75 13.22 -2.46 25.40
N LYS A 76 11.96 -2.51 25.79
CA LYS A 76 11.05 -3.62 25.45
C LYS A 76 10.68 -3.54 23.98
N ILE A 77 10.90 -4.62 23.24
CA ILE A 77 10.71 -4.66 21.79
C ILE A 77 9.43 -5.42 21.46
N TYR A 78 8.55 -4.78 20.72
CA TYR A 78 7.32 -5.35 20.18
C TYR A 78 7.38 -5.34 18.64
N LEU A 79 6.91 -6.40 18.01
CA LEU A 79 6.86 -6.55 16.56
C LEU A 79 5.41 -6.57 16.11
N LYS A 80 5.03 -5.63 15.25
CA LYS A 80 3.75 -5.67 14.53
C LYS A 80 3.90 -6.64 13.36
N ARG A 81 3.22 -7.78 13.42
CA ARG A 81 3.44 -8.95 12.58
C ARG A 81 2.68 -8.87 11.25
N GLU A 82 3.05 -7.89 10.41
CA GLU A 82 2.45 -7.76 9.06
C GLU A 82 2.82 -8.90 8.09
N ASP A 83 3.79 -9.73 8.45
CA ASP A 83 4.13 -10.97 7.78
C ASP A 83 3.05 -12.07 7.92
N LEU A 84 2.12 -11.92 8.87
CA LEU A 84 1.00 -12.83 9.07
C LEU A 84 -0.26 -12.46 8.28
N ASN A 85 -0.26 -11.35 7.57
CA ASN A 85 -1.31 -11.06 6.61
C ASN A 85 -1.36 -12.10 5.50
N HIS A 86 -2.53 -12.31 4.91
CA HIS A 86 -2.64 -13.01 3.62
C HIS A 86 -1.67 -12.38 2.61
N THR A 87 -0.97 -13.19 1.83
CA THR A 87 0.18 -12.87 0.96
C THR A 87 1.53 -12.73 1.66
N GLY A 88 1.59 -12.61 2.99
CA GLY A 88 2.82 -12.60 3.77
C GLY A 88 3.48 -11.23 3.95
N ALA A 89 2.77 -10.13 3.68
CA ALA A 89 3.28 -8.77 3.87
C ALA A 89 2.16 -7.72 3.99
N HIS A 90 2.53 -6.49 4.36
CA HIS A 90 1.61 -5.33 4.48
C HIS A 90 0.99 -4.87 3.15
N LYS A 91 1.55 -5.26 2.01
CA LYS A 91 1.14 -4.76 0.68
C LYS A 91 -0.33 -5.03 0.35
N ILE A 92 -0.89 -6.12 0.88
CA ILE A 92 -2.29 -6.49 0.65
C ILE A 92 -3.28 -5.44 1.17
N ASN A 93 -2.97 -4.73 2.25
CA ASN A 93 -3.85 -3.71 2.81
C ASN A 93 -4.16 -2.62 1.78
N ASN A 94 -3.11 -2.09 1.16
CA ASN A 94 -3.21 -1.06 0.15
C ASN A 94 -3.75 -1.61 -1.19
N ALA A 95 -3.24 -2.75 -1.67
CA ALA A 95 -3.67 -3.33 -2.93
C ALA A 95 -5.16 -3.64 -2.91
N LEU A 96 -5.67 -4.22 -1.82
CA LEU A 96 -7.09 -4.54 -1.67
C LEU A 96 -7.96 -3.28 -1.68
N GLY A 97 -7.56 -2.23 -0.93
CA GLY A 97 -8.29 -0.96 -0.92
C GLY A 97 -8.34 -0.29 -2.28
N GLN A 98 -7.21 -0.25 -3.01
CA GLN A 98 -7.18 0.34 -4.35
C GLN A 98 -7.94 -0.48 -5.39
N VAL A 99 -7.88 -1.82 -5.35
CA VAL A 99 -8.65 -2.68 -6.28
C VAL A 99 -10.15 -2.55 -6.00
N LEU A 100 -10.57 -2.49 -4.73
CA LEU A 100 -11.96 -2.22 -4.37
C LEU A 100 -12.42 -0.86 -4.90
N LEU A 101 -11.58 0.17 -4.78
CA LEU A 101 -11.86 1.50 -5.32
C LEU A 101 -11.97 1.46 -6.86
N ALA A 102 -11.04 0.82 -7.55
CA ALA A 102 -11.06 0.65 -9.00
C ALA A 102 -12.35 -0.04 -9.48
N ARG A 103 -12.80 -1.08 -8.76
CA ARG A 103 -14.07 -1.77 -9.03
C ARG A 103 -15.27 -0.82 -8.87
N ARG A 104 -15.29 0.02 -7.82
CA ARG A 104 -16.33 1.05 -7.62
C ARG A 104 -16.34 2.10 -8.72
N MET A 105 -15.17 2.44 -9.29
CA MET A 105 -15.02 3.30 -10.46
C MET A 105 -15.45 2.62 -11.77
N GLY A 106 -15.86 1.36 -11.76
CA GLY A 106 -16.26 0.61 -12.95
C GLY A 106 -15.08 0.13 -13.82
N LYS A 107 -13.85 0.21 -13.33
CA LYS A 107 -12.68 -0.30 -14.04
C LYS A 107 -12.73 -1.82 -14.11
N LYS A 108 -12.29 -2.39 -15.22
CA LYS A 108 -12.28 -3.83 -15.48
C LYS A 108 -10.90 -4.45 -15.32
N LYS A 109 -9.88 -3.62 -15.43
CA LYS A 109 -8.47 -4.03 -15.44
C LYS A 109 -7.68 -3.25 -14.41
N VAL A 110 -6.70 -3.92 -13.82
CA VAL A 110 -5.71 -3.29 -12.97
C VAL A 110 -4.31 -3.59 -13.47
N ILE A 111 -3.43 -2.62 -13.33
CA ILE A 111 -2.00 -2.79 -13.59
C ILE A 111 -1.21 -2.37 -12.36
N ALA A 112 -0.03 -2.96 -12.19
CA ALA A 112 0.88 -2.56 -11.14
C ALA A 112 2.34 -2.77 -11.56
N GLU A 113 3.23 -2.05 -10.93
CA GLU A 113 4.66 -2.31 -10.95
C GLU A 113 5.05 -3.21 -9.79
N THR A 114 6.16 -3.93 -9.92
CA THR A 114 6.77 -4.63 -8.79
C THR A 114 8.27 -4.83 -8.99
N GLY A 115 9.04 -4.80 -7.90
CA GLY A 115 10.46 -5.18 -7.88
C GLY A 115 10.64 -6.52 -7.18
N ALA A 116 10.60 -6.54 -5.84
CA ALA A 116 10.71 -7.78 -5.05
C ALA A 116 9.51 -8.74 -5.21
N GLY A 117 8.45 -8.35 -5.91
CA GLY A 117 7.29 -9.18 -6.22
C GLY A 117 6.14 -9.08 -5.22
N GLN A 118 6.33 -8.57 -4.01
CA GLN A 118 5.29 -8.56 -2.98
C GLN A 118 4.08 -7.70 -3.34
N HIS A 119 4.31 -6.53 -3.97
CA HIS A 119 3.22 -5.69 -4.44
C HIS A 119 2.45 -6.36 -5.59
N GLY A 120 3.18 -6.96 -6.55
CA GLY A 120 2.58 -7.72 -7.64
C GLY A 120 1.70 -8.87 -7.15
N VAL A 121 2.20 -9.68 -6.21
CA VAL A 121 1.41 -10.76 -5.60
C VAL A 121 0.17 -10.22 -4.90
N ALA A 122 0.29 -9.13 -4.13
CA ALA A 122 -0.85 -8.53 -3.44
C ALA A 122 -1.91 -7.98 -4.44
N THR A 123 -1.46 -7.33 -5.52
CA THR A 123 -2.35 -6.82 -6.57
C THR A 123 -3.03 -7.96 -7.32
N ALA A 124 -2.29 -8.99 -7.73
CA ALA A 124 -2.84 -10.18 -8.38
C ALA A 124 -3.88 -10.89 -7.49
N THR A 125 -3.58 -11.00 -6.17
CA THR A 125 -4.51 -11.59 -5.19
C THR A 125 -5.81 -10.79 -5.10
N ALA A 126 -5.73 -9.47 -4.98
CA ALA A 126 -6.91 -8.62 -4.91
C ALA A 126 -7.69 -8.60 -6.24
N ALA A 127 -7.00 -8.58 -7.38
CA ALA A 127 -7.63 -8.66 -8.69
C ALA A 127 -8.39 -9.97 -8.91
N ALA A 128 -7.78 -11.10 -8.53
CA ALA A 128 -8.43 -12.42 -8.60
C ALA A 128 -9.68 -12.49 -7.71
N LEU A 129 -9.65 -11.88 -6.51
CA LEU A 129 -10.81 -11.82 -5.62
C LEU A 129 -12.01 -11.11 -6.26
N PHE A 130 -11.76 -10.09 -7.08
CA PHE A 130 -12.81 -9.27 -7.70
C PHE A 130 -13.05 -9.60 -9.19
N ASP A 131 -12.46 -10.68 -9.70
CA ASP A 131 -12.58 -11.10 -11.11
C ASP A 131 -12.17 -9.99 -12.09
N MET A 132 -11.06 -9.30 -11.80
CA MET A 132 -10.49 -8.23 -12.63
C MET A 132 -9.26 -8.72 -13.38
N GLU A 133 -9.12 -8.31 -14.65
CA GLU A 133 -7.89 -8.55 -15.39
C GLU A 133 -6.70 -7.85 -14.72
N CYS A 134 -5.57 -8.54 -14.60
CA CYS A 134 -4.39 -8.02 -13.91
C CYS A 134 -3.14 -8.17 -14.75
N THR A 135 -2.41 -7.07 -14.97
CA THR A 135 -1.08 -7.10 -15.59
C THR A 135 -0.05 -6.48 -14.65
N ILE A 136 1.01 -7.23 -14.37
CA ILE A 136 2.10 -6.81 -13.48
C ILE A 136 3.36 -6.56 -14.30
N TYR A 137 3.86 -5.33 -14.25
CA TYR A 137 5.14 -4.95 -14.87
C TYR A 137 6.28 -5.21 -13.90
N MET A 138 7.28 -5.96 -14.33
CA MET A 138 8.42 -6.33 -13.50
C MET A 138 9.70 -6.31 -14.33
N GLY A 139 10.78 -5.71 -13.81
CA GLY A 139 12.05 -5.71 -14.52
C GLY A 139 12.57 -7.12 -14.77
N GLU A 140 13.14 -7.39 -15.95
CA GLU A 140 13.61 -8.73 -16.34
C GLU A 140 14.59 -9.34 -15.33
N GLU A 141 15.45 -8.52 -14.72
CA GLU A 141 16.38 -8.98 -13.68
C GLU A 141 15.64 -9.36 -12.39
N ASP A 142 14.60 -8.62 -12.04
CA ASP A 142 13.77 -8.92 -10.88
C ASP A 142 12.90 -10.17 -11.11
N VAL A 143 12.38 -10.37 -12.34
CA VAL A 143 11.68 -11.61 -12.74
C VAL A 143 12.54 -12.84 -12.47
N LYS A 144 13.83 -12.81 -12.88
CA LYS A 144 14.77 -13.90 -12.63
C LYS A 144 15.03 -14.16 -11.15
N ARG A 145 15.24 -13.06 -10.38
CA ARG A 145 15.54 -13.13 -8.94
C ARG A 145 14.36 -13.60 -8.11
N GLN A 146 13.14 -13.27 -8.53
CA GLN A 146 11.89 -13.46 -7.79
C GLN A 146 10.93 -14.46 -8.48
N ALA A 147 11.47 -15.48 -9.13
CA ALA A 147 10.70 -16.46 -9.90
C ALA A 147 9.53 -17.08 -9.12
N LEU A 148 9.68 -17.29 -7.81
CA LEU A 148 8.59 -17.81 -6.96
C LEU A 148 7.42 -16.83 -6.86
N ASN A 149 7.69 -15.52 -6.77
CA ASN A 149 6.62 -14.52 -6.75
C ASN A 149 5.97 -14.37 -8.13
N VAL A 150 6.76 -14.51 -9.22
CA VAL A 150 6.22 -14.57 -10.60
C VAL A 150 5.24 -15.72 -10.73
N PHE A 151 5.64 -16.91 -10.34
CA PHE A 151 4.78 -18.10 -10.33
C PHE A 151 3.48 -17.87 -9.54
N ARG A 152 3.56 -17.22 -8.36
CA ARG A 152 2.37 -16.92 -7.54
C ARG A 152 1.43 -15.94 -8.26
N MET A 153 1.95 -14.92 -8.93
CA MET A 153 1.15 -13.97 -9.70
C MET A 153 0.45 -14.64 -10.87
N GLU A 154 1.16 -15.48 -11.62
CA GLU A 154 0.61 -16.23 -12.75
C GLU A 154 -0.44 -17.27 -12.31
N LEU A 155 -0.20 -17.97 -11.18
CA LEU A 155 -1.18 -18.89 -10.58
C LEU A 155 -2.50 -18.19 -10.20
N LEU A 156 -2.44 -16.91 -9.83
CA LEU A 156 -3.60 -16.05 -9.53
C LEU A 156 -4.25 -15.46 -10.80
N GLY A 157 -3.77 -15.82 -11.99
CA GLY A 157 -4.32 -15.37 -13.27
C GLY A 157 -3.77 -14.04 -13.76
N ALA A 158 -2.80 -13.44 -13.07
CA ALA A 158 -2.18 -12.20 -13.54
C ALA A 158 -1.17 -12.48 -14.66
N LYS A 159 -1.10 -11.56 -15.62
CA LYS A 159 -0.05 -11.55 -16.65
C LYS A 159 1.17 -10.81 -16.10
N VAL A 160 2.34 -11.44 -16.13
CA VAL A 160 3.60 -10.78 -15.75
C VAL A 160 4.34 -10.34 -17.02
N GLU A 161 4.53 -9.02 -17.17
CA GLU A 161 5.26 -8.41 -18.29
C GLU A 161 6.70 -8.10 -17.86
N ALA A 162 7.65 -8.84 -18.42
CA ALA A 162 9.07 -8.62 -18.17
C ALA A 162 9.57 -7.38 -18.93
N VAL A 163 9.95 -6.34 -18.19
CA VAL A 163 10.47 -5.09 -18.76
C VAL A 163 11.96 -5.25 -19.06
N LYS A 164 12.32 -5.12 -20.34
CA LYS A 164 13.68 -5.32 -20.86
C LYS A 164 14.46 -4.01 -21.07
N ASP A 165 13.78 -2.88 -20.94
CA ASP A 165 14.38 -1.55 -21.14
C ASP A 165 15.19 -1.11 -19.90
N GLY A 166 16.14 -0.22 -20.13
CA GLY A 166 16.91 0.44 -19.06
C GLY A 166 17.74 -0.52 -18.21
N SER A 167 17.67 -0.34 -16.91
CA SER A 167 18.37 -1.19 -15.92
C SER A 167 17.64 -2.49 -15.60
N ARG A 168 16.45 -2.68 -16.16
CA ARG A 168 15.60 -3.88 -16.02
C ARG A 168 15.21 -4.22 -14.58
N VAL A 169 14.97 -3.17 -13.76
CA VAL A 169 14.56 -3.26 -12.35
C VAL A 169 13.32 -2.39 -12.10
N LEU A 170 12.92 -2.25 -10.84
CA LEU A 170 11.69 -1.55 -10.39
C LEU A 170 11.45 -0.19 -11.08
N LYS A 171 12.48 0.65 -11.27
CA LYS A 171 12.33 1.96 -11.93
C LYS A 171 11.75 1.83 -13.35
N ASP A 172 12.23 0.85 -14.09
CA ASP A 172 11.80 0.63 -15.47
C ASP A 172 10.41 0.00 -15.52
N ALA A 173 10.08 -0.85 -14.53
CA ALA A 173 8.74 -1.38 -14.33
C ALA A 173 7.71 -0.27 -14.07
N VAL A 174 8.02 0.72 -13.21
CA VAL A 174 7.18 1.90 -12.97
C VAL A 174 6.93 2.67 -14.27
N ASN A 175 7.98 2.93 -15.05
CA ASN A 175 7.86 3.65 -16.31
C ASN A 175 7.00 2.88 -17.34
N ALA A 176 7.13 1.55 -17.39
CA ALA A 176 6.33 0.72 -18.28
C ALA A 176 4.85 0.71 -17.88
N ALA A 177 4.57 0.57 -16.57
CA ALA A 177 3.22 0.62 -16.03
C ALA A 177 2.54 1.97 -16.30
N LEU A 178 3.25 3.09 -16.10
CA LEU A 178 2.73 4.42 -16.41
C LEU A 178 2.41 4.59 -17.88
N ARG A 179 3.30 4.13 -18.80
CA ARG A 179 3.03 4.17 -20.25
C ARG A 179 1.80 3.35 -20.62
N ALA A 180 1.66 2.17 -20.04
CA ALA A 180 0.51 1.31 -20.28
C ALA A 180 -0.80 1.94 -19.75
N TRP A 181 -0.72 2.63 -18.61
CA TRP A 181 -1.88 3.34 -18.05
C TRP A 181 -2.35 4.48 -18.96
N VAL A 182 -1.43 5.33 -19.45
CA VAL A 182 -1.74 6.40 -20.41
C VAL A 182 -2.53 5.88 -21.63
N THR A 183 -2.21 4.67 -22.08
CA THR A 183 -2.83 4.08 -23.28
C THR A 183 -4.21 3.49 -23.01
N ASN A 184 -4.56 3.16 -21.75
CA ASN A 184 -5.74 2.39 -21.39
C ASN A 184 -6.51 2.98 -20.20
N ILE A 185 -6.57 4.29 -20.06
CA ILE A 185 -7.14 4.98 -18.88
C ILE A 185 -8.64 4.72 -18.67
N GLU A 186 -9.39 4.39 -19.74
CA GLU A 186 -10.85 4.24 -19.65
C GLU A 186 -11.27 3.05 -18.78
N ASP A 187 -10.65 1.89 -18.99
CA ASP A 187 -11.03 0.63 -18.34
C ASP A 187 -10.01 0.10 -17.34
N THR A 188 -8.84 0.75 -17.26
CA THR A 188 -7.68 0.29 -16.48
C THR A 188 -7.33 1.26 -15.36
N HIS A 189 -7.09 0.72 -14.16
CA HIS A 189 -6.57 1.48 -13.03
C HIS A 189 -5.17 1.02 -12.64
N TYR A 190 -4.31 1.99 -12.31
CA TYR A 190 -2.96 1.72 -11.83
C TYR A 190 -2.95 1.60 -10.30
N ILE A 191 -2.62 0.41 -9.80
CA ILE A 191 -2.50 0.13 -8.36
C ILE A 191 -1.10 0.54 -7.89
N MET A 192 -0.97 1.71 -7.30
CA MET A 192 0.31 2.23 -6.81
C MET A 192 0.81 1.47 -5.60
N GLY A 193 2.04 0.94 -5.68
CA GLY A 193 2.60 0.05 -4.65
C GLY A 193 3.16 0.74 -3.41
N SER A 194 3.31 2.06 -3.44
CA SER A 194 3.93 2.78 -2.34
C SER A 194 3.42 4.23 -2.22
N ALA A 195 3.81 4.94 -1.16
CA ALA A 195 3.43 6.32 -0.92
C ALA A 195 4.23 7.28 -1.82
N LEU A 196 4.07 7.16 -3.12
CA LEU A 196 4.76 7.91 -4.16
C LEU A 196 3.80 8.23 -5.31
N GLY A 197 4.28 8.96 -6.31
CA GLY A 197 3.48 9.34 -7.47
C GLY A 197 2.69 10.65 -7.25
N PRO A 198 1.84 11.02 -8.23
CA PRO A 198 1.02 12.23 -8.14
C PRO A 198 -0.07 12.08 -7.07
N ALA A 199 -0.52 13.19 -6.49
CA ALA A 199 -1.73 13.17 -5.69
C ALA A 199 -2.91 12.69 -6.56
N PRO A 200 -3.85 11.83 -6.03
CA PRO A 200 -4.02 11.49 -4.61
C PRO A 200 -3.29 10.21 -4.15
N PHE A 201 -2.44 9.56 -4.96
CA PHE A 201 -1.84 8.27 -4.60
C PHE A 201 -1.14 8.23 -3.24
N PRO A 202 -0.30 9.21 -2.85
CA PRO A 202 0.34 9.18 -1.53
C PRO A 202 -0.68 9.16 -0.38
N GLU A 203 -1.79 9.88 -0.51
CA GLU A 203 -2.87 9.91 0.47
C GLU A 203 -3.61 8.58 0.53
N ILE A 204 -3.99 8.03 -0.62
CA ILE A 204 -4.65 6.72 -0.76
C ILE A 204 -3.82 5.64 -0.07
N VAL A 205 -2.54 5.56 -0.40
CA VAL A 205 -1.63 4.56 0.18
C VAL A 205 -1.47 4.75 1.68
N ARG A 206 -1.30 5.99 2.15
CA ARG A 206 -1.25 6.33 3.57
C ARG A 206 -2.49 5.82 4.31
N ASP A 207 -3.66 6.13 3.80
CA ASP A 207 -4.92 5.85 4.49
C ASP A 207 -5.20 4.33 4.54
N PHE A 208 -5.01 3.60 3.44
CA PHE A 208 -5.18 2.15 3.44
C PHE A 208 -4.12 1.41 4.26
N GLN A 209 -2.91 1.95 4.37
CA GLN A 209 -1.87 1.37 5.23
C GLN A 209 -1.98 1.80 6.70
N SER A 210 -2.74 2.85 7.01
CA SER A 210 -2.89 3.37 8.40
C SER A 210 -3.48 2.36 9.37
N VAL A 211 -4.12 1.31 8.89
CA VAL A 211 -4.59 0.19 9.71
C VAL A 211 -3.47 -0.41 10.57
N ILE A 212 -2.23 -0.42 10.06
CA ILE A 212 -1.03 -0.91 10.77
C ILE A 212 -0.81 -0.14 12.07
N GLY A 213 -0.72 1.18 11.98
CA GLY A 213 -0.45 2.04 13.14
C GLY A 213 -1.66 2.19 14.06
N LYS A 214 -2.89 2.23 13.51
CA LYS A 214 -4.13 2.26 14.31
C LYS A 214 -4.24 1.05 15.23
N GLU A 215 -4.03 -0.15 14.68
CA GLU A 215 -4.01 -1.38 15.47
C GLU A 215 -2.84 -1.42 16.46
N SER A 216 -1.64 -1.04 16.02
CA SER A 216 -0.44 -1.01 16.88
C SER A 216 -0.64 -0.11 18.11
N LYS A 217 -1.22 1.08 17.89
CA LYS A 217 -1.49 2.04 18.97
C LYS A 217 -2.46 1.47 20.00
N ARG A 218 -3.57 0.89 19.54
CA ARG A 218 -4.57 0.27 20.41
C ARG A 218 -4.02 -0.97 21.13
N GLN A 219 -3.41 -1.90 20.40
CA GLN A 219 -2.85 -3.13 20.97
C GLN A 219 -1.73 -2.84 21.97
N PHE A 220 -0.90 -1.82 21.73
CA PHE A 220 0.12 -1.43 22.68
C PHE A 220 -0.50 -0.82 23.95
N ALA A 221 -1.52 0.01 23.83
CA ALA A 221 -2.22 0.55 24.99
C ALA A 221 -2.82 -0.56 25.86
N GLU A 222 -3.38 -1.61 25.27
CA GLU A 222 -3.92 -2.78 25.99
C GLU A 222 -2.85 -3.50 26.83
N VAL A 223 -1.65 -3.70 26.28
CA VAL A 223 -0.57 -4.44 26.98
C VAL A 223 0.27 -3.54 27.90
N SER A 224 0.21 -2.22 27.74
CA SER A 224 1.00 -1.25 28.51
C SER A 224 0.24 -0.57 29.65
N GLY A 225 -1.06 -0.89 29.82
CA GLY A 225 -1.92 -0.20 30.79
C GLY A 225 -2.30 1.22 30.38
N GLY A 226 -2.59 1.41 29.08
CA GLY A 226 -3.07 2.67 28.52
C GLY A 226 -1.97 3.63 28.04
N LYS A 227 -0.70 3.22 28.06
CA LYS A 227 0.43 4.07 27.62
C LYS A 227 0.67 3.97 26.14
N LEU A 228 1.26 5.03 25.58
CA LEU A 228 1.86 5.00 24.23
C LEU A 228 3.27 4.40 24.26
N PRO A 229 3.78 3.87 23.12
CA PRO A 229 5.19 3.47 23.04
C PRO A 229 6.11 4.69 23.10
N ASP A 230 7.33 4.51 23.60
CA ASP A 230 8.36 5.56 23.60
C ASP A 230 8.83 5.86 22.16
N ALA A 231 8.86 4.83 21.32
CA ALA A 231 9.23 4.97 19.90
C ALA A 231 8.52 3.95 19.02
N VAL A 232 8.27 4.33 17.77
CA VAL A 232 7.87 3.42 16.67
C VAL A 232 8.92 3.46 15.58
N MET A 233 9.22 2.29 15.00
CA MET A 233 10.26 2.13 13.99
C MET A 233 9.72 1.33 12.81
N ALA A 234 10.10 1.72 11.61
CA ALA A 234 9.75 1.01 10.39
C ALA A 234 10.84 1.11 9.33
N CYS A 235 11.01 0.08 8.51
CA CYS A 235 11.85 0.14 7.32
C CYS A 235 11.22 1.02 6.26
N ILE A 236 12.03 1.77 5.52
CA ILE A 236 11.58 2.64 4.43
C ILE A 236 12.19 2.15 3.12
N GLY A 237 11.32 1.61 2.24
CA GLY A 237 11.60 1.47 0.82
C GLY A 237 10.93 2.62 0.08
N GLY A 238 9.78 2.38 -0.58
CA GLY A 238 8.91 3.44 -1.11
C GLY A 238 8.02 4.12 -0.07
N GLY A 239 8.11 3.76 1.21
CA GLY A 239 7.47 4.45 2.32
C GLY A 239 6.08 3.91 2.75
N SER A 240 5.48 2.94 2.05
CA SER A 240 4.12 2.49 2.37
C SER A 240 3.98 1.89 3.76
N ASN A 241 4.92 1.03 4.17
CA ASN A 241 4.97 0.46 5.51
C ASN A 241 5.17 1.55 6.57
N ALA A 242 6.14 2.43 6.36
CA ALA A 242 6.49 3.48 7.33
C ALA A 242 5.34 4.47 7.52
N ILE A 243 4.74 4.98 6.45
CA ILE A 243 3.62 5.93 6.56
C ILE A 243 2.39 5.27 7.21
N GLY A 244 2.15 3.99 6.94
CA GLY A 244 1.07 3.22 7.56
C GLY A 244 1.26 3.07 9.08
N MET A 245 2.51 2.88 9.53
CA MET A 245 2.83 2.80 10.94
C MET A 245 2.83 4.20 11.59
N PHE A 246 3.48 5.19 11.00
CA PHE A 246 3.75 6.49 11.63
C PHE A 246 2.55 7.42 11.63
N TYR A 247 1.74 7.43 10.56
CA TYR A 247 0.66 8.40 10.42
C TYR A 247 -0.32 8.44 11.60
N PRO A 248 -0.78 7.32 12.17
CA PRO A 248 -1.63 7.33 13.36
C PRO A 248 -0.97 7.87 14.64
N PHE A 249 0.36 8.00 14.66
CA PHE A 249 1.12 8.58 15.78
C PHE A 249 1.58 10.01 15.55
N VAL A 250 1.34 10.59 14.37
CA VAL A 250 1.89 11.90 13.97
C VAL A 250 1.53 13.06 14.91
N ASN A 251 0.42 12.95 15.62
CA ASN A 251 -0.01 13.94 16.62
C ASN A 251 0.41 13.58 18.06
N ASP A 252 1.02 12.43 18.28
CA ASP A 252 1.49 11.98 19.61
C ASP A 252 2.95 12.42 19.80
N THR A 253 3.15 13.68 20.18
CA THR A 253 4.48 14.31 20.26
C THR A 253 5.44 13.64 21.25
N SER A 254 4.94 12.77 22.12
CA SER A 254 5.75 11.98 23.06
C SER A 254 6.33 10.70 22.43
N VAL A 255 5.90 10.33 21.22
CA VAL A 255 6.35 9.13 20.52
C VAL A 255 7.44 9.50 19.52
N ALA A 256 8.63 8.95 19.66
CA ALA A 256 9.68 9.09 18.64
C ALA A 256 9.37 8.23 17.40
N MET A 257 9.69 8.74 16.19
CA MET A 257 9.46 8.06 14.90
C MET A 257 10.71 8.08 14.04
#